data_d2d1301bf771dedbf98b9acc80a084d8
#
_entry.id   d2d1301bf771dedbf98b9acc80a084d8
#
_cell.length_a   1.000
_cell.length_b   1.000
_cell.length_c   1.000
_cell.angle_alpha   90.00
_cell.angle_beta   90.00
_cell.angle_gamma   90.00
#
_symmetry.space_group_name_H-M   'P 1'
#
loop_
_entity.id
_entity.type
_entity.pdbx_description
1 polymer ?
#
loop_
_entity_poly.entity_id
_entity_poly.type
_entity_poly.pdbx_seq_one_letter_code
_entity_poly.pdbx_strand_id
1 'polypeptide(L)'
;MALVAATGWNLLDPLIALVVAAHIVYTGAILMRRSFAGLLDMAILPEEGAVVEKIFTEYRHRHGVDFHALRTRQSGSRRFISFHLLVPDAWTVAHAHELSEEIEERIRELVPNAILLTHIEPISQPASYDDIKLERW
;
A
#
# COMPACT_ATOMS: atom_id res chain seq x y z
N MET A 1 -21.88 -28.02 30.14
CA MET A 1 -22.70 -28.66 31.23
C MET A 1 -24.02 -29.21 30.70
N ALA A 2 -24.86 -28.47 29.96
CA ALA A 2 -26.17 -28.96 29.48
C ALA A 2 -26.09 -30.18 28.53
N LEU A 3 -25.13 -30.19 27.59
CA LEU A 3 -24.92 -31.31 26.65
C LEU A 3 -24.42 -32.59 27.33
N VAL A 4 -23.56 -32.46 28.34
CA VAL A 4 -23.08 -33.63 29.14
C VAL A 4 -24.20 -34.22 29.97
N ALA A 5 -25.05 -33.37 30.58
CA ALA A 5 -26.21 -33.82 31.34
C ALA A 5 -27.25 -34.55 30.44
N ALA A 6 -27.38 -34.19 29.20
CA ALA A 6 -28.32 -34.82 28.25
C ALA A 6 -27.77 -36.09 27.60
N THR A 7 -26.45 -36.21 27.41
CA THR A 7 -25.80 -37.30 26.65
C THR A 7 -25.07 -38.31 27.54
N GLY A 8 -24.74 -37.95 28.79
CA GLY A 8 -23.88 -38.72 29.71
C GLY A 8 -22.39 -38.79 29.30
N TRP A 9 -21.99 -38.05 28.28
CA TRP A 9 -20.65 -38.11 27.66
C TRP A 9 -19.72 -37.07 28.29
N ASN A 10 -19.00 -37.46 29.34
CA ASN A 10 -18.10 -36.57 30.10
C ASN A 10 -16.93 -36.01 29.27
N LEU A 11 -16.59 -36.62 28.14
CA LEU A 11 -15.54 -36.16 27.23
C LEU A 11 -15.99 -34.96 26.35
N LEU A 12 -17.29 -34.68 26.25
CA LEU A 12 -17.79 -33.57 25.45
C LEU A 12 -17.35 -32.20 25.98
N ASP A 13 -17.35 -32.00 27.30
CA ASP A 13 -16.94 -30.71 27.90
C ASP A 13 -15.48 -30.36 27.61
N PRO A 14 -14.48 -31.25 27.87
CA PRO A 14 -13.10 -30.96 27.55
C PRO A 14 -12.86 -30.83 26.02
N LEU A 15 -13.59 -31.57 25.18
CA LEU A 15 -13.46 -31.45 23.73
C LEU A 15 -13.96 -30.10 23.23
N ILE A 16 -15.13 -29.66 23.70
CA ILE A 16 -15.69 -28.34 23.36
C ILE A 16 -14.75 -27.23 23.87
N ALA A 17 -14.25 -27.37 25.11
CA ALA A 17 -13.30 -26.40 25.65
C ALA A 17 -12.03 -26.30 24.81
N LEU A 18 -11.50 -27.42 24.32
CA LEU A 18 -10.34 -27.44 23.45
C LEU A 18 -10.61 -26.74 22.09
N VAL A 19 -11.76 -27.02 21.48
CA VAL A 19 -12.17 -26.37 20.22
C VAL A 19 -12.33 -24.86 20.39
N VAL A 20 -12.99 -24.42 21.48
CA VAL A 20 -13.14 -23.01 21.81
C VAL A 20 -11.79 -22.35 22.07
N ALA A 21 -10.91 -22.99 22.84
CA ALA A 21 -9.57 -22.48 23.10
C ALA A 21 -8.75 -22.33 21.79
N ALA A 22 -8.79 -23.34 20.90
CA ALA A 22 -8.13 -23.29 19.61
C ALA A 22 -8.68 -22.16 18.74
N HIS A 23 -10.00 -21.95 18.75
CA HIS A 23 -10.64 -20.84 18.03
C HIS A 23 -10.20 -19.47 18.57
N ILE A 24 -10.13 -19.31 19.90
CA ILE A 24 -9.67 -18.07 20.53
C ILE A 24 -8.22 -17.78 20.15
N VAL A 25 -7.33 -18.77 20.21
CA VAL A 25 -5.92 -18.62 19.82
C VAL A 25 -5.81 -18.25 18.34
N TYR A 26 -6.57 -18.90 17.47
CA TYR A 26 -6.58 -18.62 16.03
C TYR A 26 -7.04 -17.19 15.73
N THR A 27 -8.17 -16.77 16.30
CA THR A 27 -8.69 -15.40 16.10
C THR A 27 -7.79 -14.34 16.71
N GLY A 28 -7.21 -14.61 17.88
CA GLY A 28 -6.22 -13.75 18.53
C GLY A 28 -4.97 -13.56 17.64
N ALA A 29 -4.46 -14.63 17.06
CA ALA A 29 -3.31 -14.56 16.15
C ALA A 29 -3.61 -13.74 14.89
N ILE A 30 -4.81 -13.87 14.31
CA ILE A 30 -5.24 -13.04 13.17
C ILE A 30 -5.30 -11.56 13.55
N LEU A 31 -5.90 -11.23 14.71
CA LEU A 31 -5.99 -9.86 15.19
C LEU A 31 -4.60 -9.26 15.45
N MET A 32 -3.71 -10.02 16.09
CA MET A 32 -2.32 -9.60 16.30
C MET A 32 -1.61 -9.31 14.97
N ARG A 33 -1.69 -10.22 14.00
CA ARG A 33 -1.07 -10.02 12.68
C ARG A 33 -1.59 -8.75 11.99
N ARG A 34 -2.91 -8.49 12.04
CA ARG A 34 -3.51 -7.27 11.48
C ARG A 34 -3.04 -6.00 12.20
N SER A 35 -2.93 -6.04 13.54
CA SER A 35 -2.42 -4.92 14.33
C SER A 35 -0.96 -4.63 14.02
N PHE A 36 -0.12 -5.66 13.97
CA PHE A 36 1.30 -5.51 13.63
C PHE A 36 1.50 -5.02 12.18
N ALA A 37 0.72 -5.54 11.22
CA ALA A 37 0.77 -5.07 9.84
C ALA A 37 0.44 -3.57 9.71
N GLY A 38 -0.45 -3.05 10.56
CA GLY A 38 -0.76 -1.62 10.61
C GLY A 38 0.30 -0.75 11.29
N LEU A 39 1.20 -1.36 12.09
CA LEU A 39 2.31 -0.68 12.79
C LEU A 39 3.64 -0.80 12.03
N LEU A 40 3.81 -1.85 11.25
CA LEU A 40 4.94 -2.01 10.35
C LEU A 40 4.60 -1.29 9.05
N ASP A 41 5.46 -0.41 8.58
CA ASP A 41 5.32 0.33 7.31
C ASP A 41 5.32 -0.63 6.11
N MET A 42 4.29 -1.46 6.02
CA MET A 42 4.12 -2.40 4.90
C MET A 42 3.77 -1.65 3.62
N ALA A 43 4.35 -2.06 2.51
CA ALA A 43 3.95 -1.58 1.20
C ALA A 43 2.46 -1.84 0.93
N ILE A 44 1.86 -1.11 -0.01
CA ILE A 44 0.51 -1.39 -0.51
C ILE A 44 0.45 -2.79 -1.14
N LEU A 45 -0.76 -3.30 -1.37
CA LEU A 45 -0.95 -4.61 -1.98
C LEU A 45 -0.28 -4.68 -3.37
N PRO A 46 0.29 -5.83 -3.76
CA PRO A 46 0.94 -5.99 -5.07
C PRO A 46 0.05 -5.61 -6.25
N GLU A 47 -1.26 -5.90 -6.15
CA GLU A 47 -2.24 -5.54 -7.17
C GLU A 47 -2.42 -4.02 -7.30
N GLU A 48 -2.45 -3.30 -6.16
CA GLU A 48 -2.52 -1.85 -6.12
C GLU A 48 -1.23 -1.22 -6.69
N GLY A 49 -0.07 -1.78 -6.36
CA GLY A 49 1.22 -1.37 -6.92
C GLY A 49 1.29 -1.55 -8.44
N ALA A 50 0.79 -2.67 -8.95
CA ALA A 50 0.73 -2.94 -10.39
C ALA A 50 -0.16 -1.92 -11.14
N VAL A 51 -1.25 -1.45 -10.51
CA VAL A 51 -2.10 -0.39 -11.07
C VAL A 51 -1.32 0.91 -11.20
N VAL A 52 -0.57 1.31 -10.16
CA VAL A 52 0.27 2.54 -10.19
C VAL A 52 1.32 2.46 -11.29
N GLU A 53 2.04 1.35 -11.40
CA GLU A 53 3.06 1.15 -12.44
C GLU A 53 2.46 1.17 -13.86
N LYS A 54 1.26 0.65 -14.04
CA LYS A 54 0.56 0.73 -15.33
C LYS A 54 0.23 2.17 -15.70
N ILE A 55 -0.23 2.98 -14.75
CA ILE A 55 -0.48 4.42 -14.96
C ILE A 55 0.83 5.11 -15.36
N PHE A 56 1.92 4.89 -14.63
CA PHE A 56 3.23 5.46 -14.95
C PHE A 56 3.68 5.11 -16.37
N THR A 57 3.51 3.85 -16.77
CA THR A 57 3.85 3.40 -18.12
C THR A 57 3.02 4.14 -19.18
N GLU A 58 1.73 4.33 -18.96
CA GLU A 58 0.85 5.07 -19.87
C GLU A 58 1.31 6.53 -20.03
N TYR A 59 1.59 7.20 -18.90
CA TYR A 59 1.99 8.62 -18.93
C TYR A 59 3.41 8.84 -19.48
N ARG A 60 4.36 7.91 -19.24
CA ARG A 60 5.67 7.92 -19.91
C ARG A 60 5.54 7.99 -21.43
N HIS A 61 4.69 7.14 -21.99
CA HIS A 61 4.49 7.08 -23.43
C HIS A 61 3.75 8.28 -24.00
N ARG A 62 2.82 8.84 -23.25
CA ARG A 62 1.95 9.94 -23.72
C ARG A 62 2.62 11.30 -23.63
N HIS A 63 3.36 11.57 -22.56
CA HIS A 63 3.85 12.91 -22.22
C HIS A 63 5.38 13.05 -22.28
N GLY A 64 6.13 11.96 -22.44
CA GLY A 64 7.60 12.00 -22.44
C GLY A 64 8.21 12.34 -21.09
N VAL A 65 7.49 12.04 -20.01
CA VAL A 65 7.93 12.15 -18.62
C VAL A 65 8.50 10.82 -18.13
N ASP A 66 9.15 10.82 -16.98
CA ASP A 66 9.57 9.58 -16.31
C ASP A 66 9.22 9.61 -14.82
N PHE A 67 9.32 8.45 -14.17
CA PHE A 67 8.99 8.27 -12.77
C PHE A 67 10.06 7.44 -12.08
N HIS A 68 10.42 7.84 -10.86
CA HIS A 68 11.29 7.06 -9.98
C HIS A 68 10.93 7.26 -8.51
N ALA A 69 11.70 6.62 -7.61
CA ALA A 69 11.53 6.71 -6.17
C ALA A 69 10.08 6.42 -5.70
N LEU A 70 9.37 5.48 -6.36
CA LEU A 70 8.07 5.04 -5.90
C LEU A 70 8.21 4.41 -4.52
N ARG A 71 7.61 5.03 -3.53
CA ARG A 71 7.53 4.52 -2.16
C ARG A 71 6.07 4.40 -1.76
N THR A 72 5.73 3.28 -1.17
CA THR A 72 4.36 3.02 -0.75
C THR A 72 4.33 2.53 0.68
N ARG A 73 3.29 2.93 1.40
CA ARG A 73 3.05 2.52 2.77
C ARG A 73 1.55 2.39 3.03
N GLN A 74 1.16 1.33 3.70
CA GLN A 74 -0.22 1.15 4.15
C GLN A 74 -0.33 1.41 5.64
N SER A 75 -1.30 2.23 6.05
CA SER A 75 -1.64 2.44 7.45
C SER A 75 -3.17 2.36 7.63
N GLY A 76 -3.63 1.25 8.19
CA GLY A 76 -5.06 0.93 8.29
C GLY A 76 -5.69 0.82 6.89
N SER A 77 -6.70 1.68 6.62
CA SER A 77 -7.34 1.75 5.30
C SER A 77 -6.66 2.72 4.33
N ARG A 78 -5.65 3.49 4.77
CA ARG A 78 -5.01 4.52 3.96
C ARG A 78 -3.79 3.95 3.22
N ARG A 79 -3.63 4.34 1.96
CA ARG A 79 -2.47 4.05 1.11
C ARG A 79 -1.70 5.33 0.90
N PHE A 80 -0.50 5.39 1.45
CA PHE A 80 0.43 6.49 1.20
C PHE A 80 1.32 6.10 0.03
N ILE A 81 1.30 6.92 -0.99
CA ILE A 81 2.05 6.69 -2.24
C ILE A 81 2.82 7.97 -2.51
N SER A 82 4.14 7.89 -2.56
CA SER A 82 5.00 8.99 -2.96
C SER A 82 5.87 8.57 -4.13
N PHE A 83 6.10 9.49 -5.05
CA PHE A 83 6.94 9.27 -6.22
C PHE A 83 7.50 10.58 -6.75
N HIS A 84 8.55 10.49 -7.54
CA HIS A 84 9.12 11.61 -8.26
C HIS A 84 8.66 11.56 -9.72
N LEU A 85 8.18 12.71 -10.21
CA LEU A 85 7.78 12.96 -11.58
C LEU A 85 8.88 13.75 -12.28
N LEU A 86 9.58 13.11 -13.19
CA LEU A 86 10.64 13.71 -14.00
C LEU A 86 10.03 14.33 -15.25
N VAL A 87 10.14 15.64 -15.37
CA VAL A 87 9.55 16.42 -16.48
C VAL A 87 10.63 17.06 -17.35
N PRO A 88 10.36 17.33 -18.64
CA PRO A 88 11.27 18.09 -19.48
C PRO A 88 11.60 19.46 -18.88
N ASP A 89 12.86 19.87 -18.92
CA ASP A 89 13.38 21.10 -18.30
C ASP A 89 12.70 22.38 -18.81
N ALA A 90 12.18 22.34 -20.03
CA ALA A 90 11.48 23.48 -20.64
C ALA A 90 10.05 23.68 -20.10
N TRP A 91 9.54 22.77 -19.30
CA TRP A 91 8.19 22.89 -18.75
C TRP A 91 8.13 23.95 -17.64
N THR A 92 7.01 24.66 -17.62
CA THR A 92 6.71 25.56 -16.51
C THR A 92 6.23 24.75 -15.29
N VAL A 93 6.42 25.30 -14.11
CA VAL A 93 5.88 24.70 -12.87
C VAL A 93 4.37 24.48 -12.98
N ALA A 94 3.63 25.41 -13.60
CA ALA A 94 2.19 25.27 -13.80
C ALA A 94 1.84 24.04 -14.62
N HIS A 95 2.51 23.84 -15.76
CA HIS A 95 2.25 22.69 -16.64
C HIS A 95 2.61 21.35 -15.99
N ALA A 96 3.74 21.31 -15.29
CA ALA A 96 4.16 20.11 -14.55
C ALA A 96 3.18 19.78 -13.42
N HIS A 97 2.67 20.81 -12.73
CA HIS A 97 1.69 20.65 -11.67
C HIS A 97 0.34 20.13 -12.19
N GLU A 98 -0.16 20.68 -13.31
CA GLU A 98 -1.38 20.19 -13.97
C GLU A 98 -1.29 18.69 -14.28
N LEU A 99 -0.16 18.26 -14.85
CA LEU A 99 0.05 16.84 -15.13
C LEU A 99 0.13 16.00 -13.84
N SER A 100 0.79 16.51 -12.79
CA SER A 100 0.86 15.77 -11.51
C SER A 100 -0.52 15.57 -10.89
N GLU A 101 -1.38 16.59 -10.92
CA GLU A 101 -2.76 16.48 -10.43
C GLU A 101 -3.57 15.46 -11.24
N GLU A 102 -3.42 15.43 -12.57
CA GLU A 102 -4.09 14.45 -13.43
C GLU A 102 -3.66 13.01 -13.08
N ILE A 103 -2.36 12.79 -12.88
CA ILE A 103 -1.82 11.48 -12.49
C ILE A 103 -2.34 11.07 -11.10
N GLU A 104 -2.31 11.99 -10.14
CA GLU A 104 -2.79 11.73 -8.78
C GLU A 104 -4.27 11.41 -8.76
N GLU A 105 -5.10 12.14 -9.51
CA GLU A 105 -6.53 11.86 -9.64
C GLU A 105 -6.76 10.48 -10.23
N ARG A 106 -6.00 10.13 -11.28
CA ARG A 106 -6.08 8.81 -11.90
C ARG A 106 -5.71 7.68 -10.93
N ILE A 107 -4.73 7.89 -10.08
CA ILE A 107 -4.36 6.91 -9.05
C ILE A 107 -5.47 6.83 -7.98
N ARG A 108 -6.03 7.96 -7.52
CA ARG A 108 -7.13 7.99 -6.53
C ARG A 108 -8.38 7.26 -7.01
N GLU A 109 -8.70 7.34 -8.31
CA GLU A 109 -9.82 6.60 -8.90
C GLU A 109 -9.67 5.08 -8.80
N LEU A 110 -8.46 4.56 -8.91
CA LEU A 110 -8.18 3.13 -9.03
C LEU A 110 -7.63 2.50 -7.73
N VAL A 111 -7.05 3.30 -6.84
CA VAL A 111 -6.52 2.87 -5.55
C VAL A 111 -7.31 3.55 -4.42
N PRO A 112 -8.21 2.83 -3.75
CA PRO A 112 -9.07 3.41 -2.72
C PRO A 112 -8.27 3.99 -1.54
N ASN A 113 -8.69 5.17 -1.05
CA ASN A 113 -8.07 5.88 0.07
C ASN A 113 -6.56 6.19 -0.13
N ALA A 114 -6.14 6.42 -1.37
CA ALA A 114 -4.79 6.86 -1.68
C ALA A 114 -4.55 8.30 -1.20
N ILE A 115 -3.43 8.49 -0.52
CA ILE A 115 -2.85 9.79 -0.16
C ILE A 115 -1.55 9.90 -0.94
N LEU A 116 -1.49 10.86 -1.86
CA LEU A 116 -0.40 11.00 -2.80
C LEU A 116 0.50 12.18 -2.45
N LEU A 117 1.78 12.03 -2.71
CA LEU A 117 2.79 13.07 -2.64
C LEU A 117 3.68 12.94 -3.87
N THR A 118 3.58 13.92 -4.77
CA THR A 118 4.40 13.98 -5.98
C THR A 118 5.51 15.02 -5.81
N HIS A 119 6.75 14.61 -6.07
CA HIS A 119 7.89 15.51 -6.17
C HIS A 119 8.21 15.70 -7.66
N ILE A 120 8.15 16.95 -8.15
CA ILE A 120 8.42 17.27 -9.54
C ILE A 120 9.89 17.65 -9.69
N GLU A 121 10.58 17.02 -10.65
CA GLU A 121 12.01 17.21 -10.89
C GLU A 121 12.32 17.35 -12.38
N PRO A 122 13.35 18.16 -12.76
CA PRO A 122 13.82 18.23 -14.14
C PRO A 122 14.52 16.93 -14.53
N ILE A 123 14.19 16.40 -15.72
CA ILE A 123 14.71 15.11 -16.19
C ILE A 123 16.21 15.13 -16.51
N SER A 124 16.79 16.28 -16.84
CA SER A 124 18.21 16.38 -17.22
C SER A 124 19.16 16.58 -16.06
N GLN A 125 18.66 16.92 -14.85
CA GLN A 125 19.51 17.26 -13.74
C GLN A 125 20.05 16.02 -13.01
N PRO A 126 21.38 15.89 -12.82
CA PRO A 126 21.97 14.76 -12.07
C PRO A 126 21.46 14.65 -10.64
N ALA A 127 21.12 15.77 -9.99
CA ALA A 127 20.59 15.79 -8.62
C ALA A 127 19.24 15.04 -8.50
N SER A 128 18.43 15.03 -9.56
CA SER A 128 17.16 14.30 -9.62
C SER A 128 17.32 12.78 -9.47
N TYR A 129 18.54 12.26 -9.61
CA TYR A 129 18.83 10.81 -9.51
C TYR A 129 19.61 10.43 -8.25
N ASP A 130 19.93 11.39 -7.38
CA ASP A 130 20.71 11.10 -6.17
C ASP A 130 19.93 10.28 -5.15
N ASP A 131 18.61 10.35 -5.14
CA ASP A 131 17.73 9.59 -4.26
C ASP A 131 17.75 8.09 -4.51
N ILE A 132 18.12 7.65 -5.71
CA ILE A 132 18.27 6.23 -6.05
C ILE A 132 19.35 5.57 -5.15
N LYS A 133 20.31 6.34 -4.63
CA LYS A 133 21.35 5.85 -3.73
C LYS A 133 20.83 5.56 -2.31
N LEU A 134 19.69 6.13 -1.92
CA LEU A 134 19.08 5.96 -0.60
C LEU A 134 18.17 4.72 -0.49
N GLU A 135 17.90 4.04 -1.60
CA GLU A 135 17.04 2.85 -1.66
C GLU A 135 17.70 1.55 -1.17
N ARG A 136 18.89 1.62 -0.58
CA ARG A 136 19.68 0.45 -0.13
C ARG A 136 19.71 0.31 1.40
N TRP A 137 18.52 0.26 2.03
CA TRP A 137 18.44 -0.12 3.46
C TRP A 137 17.45 -1.24 3.67
#